data_a2bdea7970f514efced3db2d5287c5fa
#
_entry.id   a2bdea7970f514efced3db2d5287c5fa
#
_cell.length_a   1.000
_cell.length_b   1.000
_cell.length_c   1.000
_cell.angle_alpha   90.00
_cell.angle_beta   90.00
_cell.angle_gamma   90.00
#
_symmetry.space_group_name_H-M   'P 1'
#
loop_
_entity.id
_entity.type
_entity.pdbx_description
1 polymer ?
#
loop_
_entity_poly.entity_id
_entity_poly.type
_entity_poly.pdbx_seq_one_letter_code
_entity_poly.pdbx_strand_id
1 'polypeptide(L)' 'MAYFRKRDNGWEYRISYKASDGSYKQKSKSGFRTKSEAVQAASQAEIELS' A
#
# COMPACT_ATOMS: atom_id res chain seq x y z
N MET A 1 5.84 0.95 6.92
CA MET A 1 6.28 -0.36 6.40
C MET A 1 5.21 -0.90 5.47
N ALA A 2 5.61 -1.46 4.34
CA ALA A 2 4.66 -1.95 3.35
C ALA A 2 4.49 -3.46 3.49
N TYR A 3 3.30 -3.93 3.25
CA TYR A 3 2.95 -5.33 3.29
C TYR A 3 2.31 -5.72 1.97
N PHE A 4 2.68 -6.87 1.42
CA PHE A 4 2.16 -7.34 0.15
C PHE A 4 1.58 -8.74 0.31
N ARG A 5 0.43 -8.97 -0.30
CA ARG A 5 -0.26 -10.24 -0.20
C ARG A 5 -0.91 -10.59 -1.54
N LYS A 6 -0.81 -11.84 -1.94
CA LYS A 6 -1.50 -12.32 -3.11
C LYS A 6 -2.92 -12.77 -2.73
N ARG A 7 -3.90 -12.31 -3.49
CA ARG A 7 -5.31 -12.64 -3.27
C ARG A 7 -5.91 -13.17 -4.57
N ASP A 8 -7.16 -13.62 -4.50
CA ASP A 8 -7.86 -14.19 -5.66
C ASP A 8 -7.98 -13.19 -6.82
N ASN A 9 -8.14 -11.92 -6.50
CA ASN A 9 -8.29 -10.86 -7.50
C ASN A 9 -6.98 -10.16 -7.85
N GLY A 10 -5.85 -10.71 -7.41
CA GLY A 10 -4.53 -10.15 -7.68
C GLY A 10 -3.75 -9.82 -6.41
N TRP A 11 -2.73 -9.00 -6.55
CA TRP A 11 -1.91 -8.60 -5.42
C TRP A 11 -2.50 -7.41 -4.71
N GLU A 12 -2.30 -7.38 -3.40
CA GLU A 12 -2.75 -6.31 -2.53
C GLU A 12 -1.55 -5.71 -1.82
N TYR A 13 -1.53 -4.40 -1.65
CA TYR A 13 -0.57 -3.76 -0.75
C TYR A 13 -1.29 -3.16 0.44
N ARG A 14 -0.57 -3.07 1.54
CA ARG A 14 -1.03 -2.35 2.74
C ARG A 14 0.15 -1.54 3.27
N ILE A 15 -0.07 -0.25 3.45
CA ILE A 15 0.95 0.65 3.99
C ILE A 15 0.42 1.32 5.23
N SER A 16 1.31 1.64 6.16
CA SER A 16 0.97 2.47 7.32
C SER A 16 1.64 3.83 7.17
N TYR A 17 0.96 4.86 7.62
CA TYR A 17 1.50 6.21 7.57
C TYR A 17 1.05 6.97 8.80
N LYS A 18 1.81 8.02 9.13
CA LYS A 18 1.49 8.89 10.24
C LYS A 18 0.65 10.06 9.72
N ALA A 19 -0.54 10.22 10.28
CA ALA A 19 -1.43 11.31 9.91
C ALA A 19 -0.96 12.61 10.55
N SER A 20 -1.51 13.73 10.08
CA SER A 20 -1.10 15.06 10.57
C SER A 20 -1.41 15.27 12.05
N ASP A 21 -2.36 14.54 12.61
CA ASP A 21 -2.71 14.62 14.03
C ASP A 21 -1.82 13.73 14.91
N GLY A 22 -0.83 13.06 14.32
CA GLY A 22 0.10 12.19 15.04
C GLY A 22 -0.32 10.75 15.15
N SER A 23 -1.52 10.40 14.75
CA SER A 23 -1.98 9.01 14.78
C SER A 23 -1.47 8.21 13.58
N TYR A 24 -1.42 6.88 13.72
CA TYR A 24 -1.05 6.01 12.62
C TYR A 24 -2.30 5.48 11.94
N LYS A 25 -2.28 5.51 10.62
CA LYS A 25 -3.37 5.00 9.79
C LYS A 25 -2.84 4.04 8.76
N GLN A 26 -3.73 3.25 8.19
CA GLN A 26 -3.36 2.28 7.16
C GLN A 26 -4.15 2.55 5.89
N LYS A 27 -3.50 2.30 4.77
CA LYS A 27 -4.13 2.37 3.46
C LYS A 27 -3.82 1.07 2.72
N SER A 28 -4.83 0.50 2.07
CA SER A 28 -4.65 -0.71 1.30
C SER A 28 -5.33 -0.59 -0.06
N LYS A 29 -4.82 -1.36 -1.01
CA LYS A 29 -5.42 -1.42 -2.34
C LYS A 29 -5.07 -2.76 -2.96
N SER A 30 -5.97 -3.31 -3.77
CA SER A 30 -5.79 -4.62 -4.39
C SER A 30 -6.12 -4.54 -5.88
N GLY A 31 -5.97 -5.69 -6.57
CA GLY A 31 -6.27 -5.77 -7.98
C GLY A 31 -5.05 -5.60 -8.88
N PHE A 32 -3.84 -5.65 -8.33
CA PHE A 32 -2.62 -5.58 -9.13
C PHE A 32 -2.29 -6.95 -9.70
N ARG A 33 -1.84 -6.99 -10.95
CA ARG A 33 -1.52 -8.26 -11.62
C ARG A 33 -0.32 -8.96 -11.04
N THR A 34 0.68 -8.19 -10.62
CA THR A 34 1.92 -8.75 -10.10
C THR A 34 2.31 -8.01 -8.84
N LYS A 35 3.20 -8.66 -8.06
CA LYS A 35 3.76 -8.03 -6.87
C LYS A 35 4.51 -6.75 -7.25
N SER A 36 5.20 -6.76 -8.38
CA SER A 36 5.95 -5.59 -8.84
C SER A 36 5.03 -4.39 -9.03
N GLU A 37 3.86 -4.59 -9.62
CA GLU A 37 2.89 -3.51 -9.77
C GLU A 37 2.40 -3.01 -8.41
N ALA A 38 2.15 -3.92 -7.48
CA ALA A 38 1.73 -3.54 -6.13
C ALA A 38 2.82 -2.76 -5.42
N VAL A 39 4.08 -3.16 -5.57
CA VAL A 39 5.22 -2.44 -4.98
C VAL A 39 5.31 -1.02 -5.54
N GLN A 40 5.18 -0.87 -6.85
CA GLN A 40 5.22 0.45 -7.46
C GLN A 40 4.08 1.34 -6.98
N ALA A 41 2.88 0.78 -6.89
CA ALA A 41 1.72 1.52 -6.40
C ALA A 41 1.88 1.91 -4.94
N ALA A 42 2.44 1.02 -4.12
CA ALA A 42 2.68 1.31 -2.71
C ALA A 42 3.72 2.43 -2.54
N SER A 43 4.79 2.39 -3.33
CA SER A 43 5.81 3.45 -3.31
C SER A 43 5.20 4.80 -3.67
N GLN A 44 4.37 4.83 -4.69
CA GLN A 44 3.70 6.05 -5.12
C GLN A 44 2.77 6.57 -4.02
N ALA A 45 2.03 5.67 -3.39
CA ALA A 45 1.12 6.06 -2.31
C ALA A 45 1.89 6.62 -1.11
N GLU A 46 3.04 6.04 -0.77
CA GLU A 46 3.87 6.54 0.33
C GLU A 46 4.39 7.94 0.04
N ILE A 47 4.79 8.21 -1.21
CA ILE A 47 5.24 9.53 -1.62
C ILE A 47 4.12 10.55 -1.47
N GLU A 48 2.92 10.20 -1.90
CA GLU A 48 1.77 11.10 -1.83
C GLU A 48 1.35 11.38 -0.38
N LEU A 49 1.59 10.44 0.52
CA LEU A 49 1.19 10.57 1.93
C LEU A 49 2.25 11.22 2.80
N SER A 50 3.44 11.39 2.29
CA SER A 50 4.54 11.98 3.09
C SER A 50 4.59 13.51 3.08
#